data_018938fe5d107634f8caf6a5c4271454
#
_entry.id   018938fe5d107634f8caf6a5c4271454
#
_cell.length_a   1.000
_cell.length_b   1.000
_cell.length_c   1.000
_cell.angle_alpha   90.00
_cell.angle_beta   90.00
_cell.angle_gamma   90.00
#
_symmetry.space_group_name_H-M   'P 1'
#
loop_
_entity.id
_entity.type
_entity.pdbx_description
1 polymer ?
#
loop_
_entity_poly.entity_id
_entity_poly.type
_entity_poly.pdbx_seq_one_letter_code
_entity_poly.pdbx_strand_id
1 'polypeptide(L)'
;MEQFSDLIKNRRSMRKFTDQELTQEEVVALLKAALMAPSSKRSNCWQFIVVDDKDMLEKLSHCKEMGAAFLADAAMAVVVMADPLASDVWIEDASIASIMIQLQAEDLGLGSCWIQVRGCPRVNTCIRCLIFRCSCRWFPL
;
A
#
# COMPACT_ATOMS: atom_id res chain seq x y z
N MET A 1 -7.74 15.77 -13.38
CA MET A 1 -8.35 15.01 -12.26
C MET A 1 -9.33 14.03 -12.88
N GLU A 2 -9.08 12.73 -12.73
CA GLU A 2 -10.01 11.71 -13.19
C GLU A 2 -11.30 11.73 -12.35
N GLN A 3 -12.41 11.33 -12.97
CA GLN A 3 -13.64 11.15 -12.21
C GLN A 3 -13.52 9.89 -11.34
N PHE A 4 -14.12 9.87 -10.19
CA PHE A 4 -14.08 8.73 -9.26
C PHE A 4 -14.48 7.40 -9.92
N SER A 5 -15.47 7.44 -10.81
CA SER A 5 -15.90 6.29 -11.61
C SER A 5 -14.78 5.72 -12.51
N ASP A 6 -13.90 6.58 -13.00
CA ASP A 6 -12.79 6.16 -13.86
C ASP A 6 -11.65 5.56 -13.05
N LEU A 7 -11.36 6.11 -11.85
CA LEU A 7 -10.44 5.50 -10.91
C LEU A 7 -10.83 4.05 -10.56
N ILE A 8 -12.10 3.81 -10.28
CA ILE A 8 -12.61 2.46 -9.98
C ILE A 8 -12.46 1.52 -11.17
N LYS A 9 -12.78 1.99 -12.38
CA LYS A 9 -12.68 1.18 -13.61
C LYS A 9 -11.24 0.86 -13.99
N ASN A 10 -10.34 1.82 -13.84
CA ASN A 10 -8.97 1.76 -14.35
C ASN A 10 -8.01 1.07 -13.40
N ARG A 11 -8.20 1.26 -12.07
CA ARG A 11 -7.33 0.67 -11.07
C ARG A 11 -7.13 -0.84 -11.29
N ARG A 12 -5.89 -1.26 -11.32
CA ARG A 12 -5.48 -2.67 -11.45
C ARG A 12 -4.42 -3.02 -10.39
N SER A 13 -4.32 -4.29 -10.07
CA SER A 13 -3.19 -4.82 -9.29
C SER A 13 -1.98 -5.00 -10.21
N MET A 14 -1.09 -4.02 -10.20
CA MET A 14 0.13 -4.00 -11.02
C MET A 14 1.27 -4.72 -10.31
N ARG A 15 2.01 -5.56 -11.03
CA ARG A 15 3.14 -6.36 -10.49
C ARG A 15 4.42 -6.22 -11.30
N LYS A 16 4.40 -5.41 -12.36
CA LYS A 16 5.57 -5.00 -13.13
C LYS A 16 5.65 -3.48 -13.08
N PHE A 17 6.86 -2.95 -12.94
CA PHE A 17 7.10 -1.54 -12.67
C PHE A 17 8.29 -1.05 -13.47
N THR A 18 8.35 0.24 -13.69
CA THR A 18 9.50 0.91 -14.29
C THR A 18 10.50 1.29 -13.19
N ASP A 19 11.70 1.72 -13.56
CA ASP A 19 12.73 2.17 -12.61
C ASP A 19 12.49 3.60 -12.09
N GLN A 20 11.35 4.21 -12.42
CA GLN A 20 11.03 5.57 -12.01
C GLN A 20 10.77 5.63 -10.50
N GLU A 21 11.46 6.52 -9.82
CA GLU A 21 11.22 6.83 -8.40
C GLU A 21 9.99 7.74 -8.24
N LEU A 22 9.37 7.68 -7.07
CA LEU A 22 8.28 8.60 -6.72
C LEU A 22 8.85 9.94 -6.28
N THR A 23 8.15 11.02 -6.63
CA THR A 23 8.45 12.33 -6.09
C THR A 23 7.96 12.46 -4.65
N GLN A 24 8.55 13.42 -3.91
CA GLN A 24 8.10 13.69 -2.54
C GLN A 24 6.63 14.08 -2.48
N GLU A 25 6.13 14.81 -3.47
CA GLU A 25 4.73 15.23 -3.58
C GLU A 25 3.80 14.03 -3.75
N GLU A 26 4.17 13.06 -4.57
CA GLU A 26 3.42 11.82 -4.77
C GLU A 26 3.35 11.00 -3.46
N VAL A 27 4.47 10.84 -2.77
CA VAL A 27 4.52 10.15 -1.47
C VAL A 27 3.61 10.83 -0.45
N VAL A 28 3.69 12.15 -0.35
CA VAL A 28 2.83 12.94 0.56
C VAL A 28 1.36 12.80 0.20
N ALA A 29 1.00 12.81 -1.09
CA ALA A 29 -0.38 12.64 -1.53
C ALA A 29 -0.94 11.26 -1.14
N LEU A 30 -0.16 10.20 -1.32
CA LEU A 30 -0.53 8.83 -0.92
C LEU A 30 -0.77 8.71 0.59
N LEU A 31 0.13 9.27 1.40
CA LEU A 31 -0.01 9.24 2.86
C LEU A 31 -1.18 10.09 3.35
N LYS A 32 -1.44 11.24 2.72
CA LYS A 32 -2.63 12.05 3.01
C LYS A 32 -3.91 11.26 2.75
N ALA A 33 -4.01 10.56 1.63
CA ALA A 33 -5.16 9.72 1.32
C ALA A 33 -5.37 8.64 2.39
N ALA A 34 -4.29 7.98 2.85
CA ALA A 34 -4.34 7.01 3.94
C ALA A 34 -4.87 7.62 5.24
N LEU A 35 -4.34 8.77 5.64
CA LEU A 35 -4.69 9.47 6.87
C LEU A 35 -6.12 10.06 6.85
N MET A 36 -6.68 10.29 5.67
CA MET A 36 -8.06 10.74 5.48
C MET A 36 -9.07 9.60 5.47
N ALA A 37 -8.62 8.35 5.55
CA ALA A 37 -9.50 7.19 5.60
C ALA A 37 -10.40 7.24 6.85
N PRO A 38 -11.69 6.92 6.74
CA PRO A 38 -12.54 6.77 7.92
C PRO A 38 -12.13 5.54 8.73
N SER A 39 -12.27 5.61 10.04
CA SER A 39 -12.09 4.50 10.96
C SER A 39 -13.26 4.36 11.92
N SER A 40 -13.53 3.14 12.39
CA SER A 40 -14.58 2.87 13.37
C SER A 40 -14.33 3.66 14.64
N LYS A 41 -15.38 4.33 15.14
CA LYS A 41 -15.33 5.15 16.36
C LYS A 41 -14.19 6.19 16.39
N ARG A 42 -13.68 6.56 15.20
CA ARG A 42 -12.49 7.41 15.04
C ARG A 42 -11.27 6.86 15.79
N SER A 43 -11.10 5.55 15.83
CA SER A 43 -9.99 4.88 16.54
C SER A 43 -8.64 5.27 15.99
N ASN A 44 -8.55 5.52 14.66
CA ASN A 44 -7.31 5.80 13.95
C ASN A 44 -6.21 4.81 14.35
N CYS A 45 -6.59 3.52 14.44
CA CYS A 45 -5.75 2.45 14.97
C CYS A 45 -4.58 2.06 14.03
N TRP A 46 -4.54 2.61 12.83
CA TRP A 46 -3.55 2.32 11.82
C TRP A 46 -2.30 3.20 11.95
N GLN A 47 -1.18 2.66 11.51
CA GLN A 47 0.10 3.34 11.34
C GLN A 47 0.65 2.99 9.96
N PHE A 48 1.45 3.88 9.39
CA PHE A 48 2.02 3.71 8.05
C PHE A 48 3.54 3.85 8.12
N ILE A 49 4.25 2.89 7.51
CA ILE A 49 5.69 2.98 7.32
C ILE A 49 5.96 3.04 5.82
N VAL A 50 6.66 4.07 5.39
CA VAL A 50 7.17 4.18 4.02
C VAL A 50 8.53 3.49 3.95
N VAL A 51 8.70 2.63 2.97
CA VAL A 51 9.94 1.92 2.69
C VAL A 51 10.32 2.18 1.24
N ASP A 52 11.39 2.94 1.03
CA ASP A 52 12.00 3.26 -0.26
C ASP A 52 13.45 2.76 -0.38
N ASP A 53 14.00 2.21 0.69
CA ASP A 53 15.30 1.57 0.73
C ASP A 53 15.29 0.24 -0.02
N LYS A 54 16.15 0.09 -1.01
CA LYS A 54 16.21 -1.08 -1.90
C LYS A 54 16.53 -2.38 -1.17
N ASP A 55 17.43 -2.35 -0.19
CA ASP A 55 17.80 -3.54 0.58
C ASP A 55 16.63 -3.99 1.46
N MET A 56 15.86 -3.04 1.98
CA MET A 56 14.65 -3.35 2.76
C MET A 56 13.53 -3.88 1.86
N LEU A 57 13.33 -3.32 0.67
CA LEU A 57 12.36 -3.81 -0.31
C LEU A 57 12.70 -5.24 -0.75
N GLU A 58 13.97 -5.54 -0.97
CA GLU A 58 14.45 -6.90 -1.25
C GLU A 58 14.11 -7.85 -0.08
N LYS A 59 14.40 -7.47 1.17
CA LYS A 59 14.03 -8.27 2.34
C LYS A 59 12.52 -8.48 2.45
N LEU A 60 11.72 -7.44 2.20
CA LEU A 60 10.26 -7.54 2.20
C LEU A 60 9.72 -8.44 1.08
N SER A 61 10.43 -8.59 -0.04
CA SER A 61 10.04 -9.49 -1.11
C SER A 61 9.96 -10.95 -0.67
N HIS A 62 10.68 -11.30 0.40
CA HIS A 62 10.72 -12.63 1.01
C HIS A 62 9.76 -12.79 2.22
N CYS A 63 8.91 -11.80 2.50
CA CYS A 63 8.00 -11.83 3.65
C CYS A 63 6.96 -12.97 3.58
N LYS A 64 6.71 -13.49 2.40
CA LYS A 64 5.85 -14.65 2.18
C LYS A 64 6.38 -15.51 1.02
N GLU A 65 5.97 -16.77 0.97
CA GLU A 65 6.49 -17.72 -0.01
C GLU A 65 6.11 -17.37 -1.45
N MET A 66 4.89 -16.87 -1.65
CA MET A 66 4.37 -16.48 -2.97
C MET A 66 3.67 -15.12 -2.93
N GLY A 67 3.75 -14.39 -4.04
CA GLY A 67 2.99 -13.16 -4.25
C GLY A 67 3.60 -11.91 -3.61
N ALA A 68 4.88 -11.94 -3.21
CA ALA A 68 5.61 -10.77 -2.72
C ALA A 68 6.92 -10.50 -3.49
N ALA A 69 7.40 -11.44 -4.30
CA ALA A 69 8.69 -11.35 -4.99
C ALA A 69 8.88 -10.04 -5.79
N PHE A 70 7.81 -9.53 -6.38
CA PHE A 70 7.85 -8.29 -7.15
C PHE A 70 8.12 -7.02 -6.31
N LEU A 71 8.17 -7.12 -4.96
CA LEU A 71 8.58 -6.00 -4.09
C LEU A 71 10.04 -5.60 -4.30
N ALA A 72 10.91 -6.54 -4.67
CA ALA A 72 12.30 -6.26 -4.97
C ALA A 72 12.48 -5.18 -6.05
N ASP A 73 11.56 -5.16 -7.03
CA ASP A 73 11.58 -4.20 -8.14
C ASP A 73 10.75 -2.93 -7.84
N ALA A 74 10.22 -2.76 -6.61
CA ALA A 74 9.42 -1.62 -6.26
C ALA A 74 10.25 -0.33 -6.13
N ALA A 75 9.65 0.81 -6.45
CA ALA A 75 10.20 2.10 -6.06
C ALA A 75 9.96 2.35 -4.57
N MET A 76 8.79 1.93 -4.05
CA MET A 76 8.38 2.18 -2.66
C MET A 76 7.36 1.15 -2.21
N ALA A 77 7.32 0.86 -0.93
CA ALA A 77 6.22 0.16 -0.27
C ALA A 77 5.66 1.02 0.88
N VAL A 78 4.36 0.93 1.10
CA VAL A 78 3.73 1.44 2.32
C VAL A 78 3.29 0.24 3.16
N VAL A 79 3.87 0.09 4.33
CA VAL A 79 3.46 -0.93 5.29
C VAL A 79 2.32 -0.35 6.12
N VAL A 80 1.14 -0.93 5.98
CA VAL A 80 -0.05 -0.54 6.75
C VAL A 80 -0.19 -1.47 7.94
N MET A 81 -0.11 -0.90 9.13
CA MET A 81 -0.23 -1.60 10.40
C MET A 81 -1.48 -1.10 11.12
N ALA A 82 -2.07 -1.95 11.95
CA ALA A 82 -3.16 -1.53 12.83
C ALA A 82 -3.09 -2.26 14.17
N ASP A 83 -3.44 -1.52 15.24
CA ASP A 83 -3.44 -2.03 16.59
C ASP A 83 -4.78 -2.73 16.90
N PRO A 84 -4.77 -4.06 17.11
CA PRO A 84 -5.98 -4.81 17.45
C PRO A 84 -6.52 -4.50 18.84
N LEU A 85 -5.73 -3.86 19.71
CA LEU A 85 -6.19 -3.43 21.03
C LEU A 85 -6.93 -2.08 20.98
N ALA A 86 -6.62 -1.25 19.96
CA ALA A 86 -7.26 0.05 19.77
C ALA A 86 -8.60 -0.04 19.03
N SER A 87 -8.81 -1.09 18.22
CA SER A 87 -10.05 -1.28 17.47
C SER A 87 -10.34 -2.77 17.27
N ASP A 88 -11.57 -3.16 17.55
CA ASP A 88 -12.10 -4.52 17.28
C ASP A 88 -12.30 -4.79 15.78
N VAL A 89 -12.40 -3.74 14.97
CA VAL A 89 -12.51 -3.77 13.50
C VAL A 89 -11.26 -3.20 12.82
N TRP A 90 -10.10 -3.39 13.42
CA TRP A 90 -8.82 -2.89 12.92
C TRP A 90 -8.48 -3.40 11.51
N ILE A 91 -8.97 -4.59 11.13
CA ILE A 91 -8.77 -5.16 9.79
C ILE A 91 -9.49 -4.32 8.75
N GLU A 92 -10.76 -4.00 9.00
CA GLU A 92 -11.60 -3.18 8.14
C GLU A 92 -11.01 -1.76 8.05
N ASP A 93 -10.65 -1.17 9.18
CA ASP A 93 -10.04 0.17 9.23
C ASP A 93 -8.75 0.23 8.39
N ALA A 94 -7.84 -0.73 8.55
CA ALA A 94 -6.62 -0.83 7.77
C ALA A 94 -6.90 -1.08 6.26
N SER A 95 -7.92 -1.88 5.95
CA SER A 95 -8.31 -2.18 4.57
C SER A 95 -8.87 -0.94 3.87
N ILE A 96 -9.67 -0.13 4.57
CA ILE A 96 -10.19 1.14 4.05
C ILE A 96 -9.02 2.11 3.77
N ALA A 97 -8.11 2.29 4.71
CA ALA A 97 -6.93 3.13 4.49
C ALA A 97 -6.11 2.67 3.29
N SER A 98 -6.02 1.37 3.14
CA SER A 98 -5.30 0.73 2.07
C SER A 98 -5.91 0.99 0.68
N ILE A 99 -7.22 0.86 0.53
CA ILE A 99 -7.85 1.16 -0.76
C ILE A 99 -7.78 2.66 -1.08
N MET A 100 -7.80 3.55 -0.09
CA MET A 100 -7.60 4.98 -0.30
C MET A 100 -6.23 5.28 -0.92
N ILE A 101 -5.17 4.61 -0.45
CA ILE A 101 -3.83 4.71 -1.06
C ILE A 101 -3.87 4.23 -2.52
N GLN A 102 -4.52 3.10 -2.80
CA GLN A 102 -4.59 2.56 -4.16
C GLN A 102 -5.35 3.46 -5.14
N LEU A 103 -6.44 4.07 -4.70
CA LEU A 103 -7.20 5.01 -5.53
C LEU A 103 -6.42 6.31 -5.76
N GLN A 104 -5.72 6.81 -4.74
CA GLN A 104 -4.84 7.96 -4.90
C GLN A 104 -3.66 7.65 -5.83
N ALA A 105 -3.10 6.44 -5.76
CA ALA A 105 -2.06 6.02 -6.69
C ALA A 105 -2.56 6.03 -8.13
N GLU A 106 -3.77 5.53 -8.39
CA GLU A 106 -4.39 5.58 -9.72
C GLU A 106 -4.59 7.03 -10.21
N ASP A 107 -5.10 7.92 -9.35
CA ASP A 107 -5.29 9.36 -9.68
C ASP A 107 -3.96 10.06 -10.05
N LEU A 108 -2.85 9.59 -9.46
CA LEU A 108 -1.49 10.06 -9.79
C LEU A 108 -0.88 9.35 -11.00
N GLY A 109 -1.57 8.40 -11.63
CA GLY A 109 -1.05 7.56 -12.71
C GLY A 109 0.00 6.56 -12.25
N LEU A 110 -0.03 6.15 -10.98
CA LEU A 110 0.89 5.18 -10.38
C LEU A 110 0.25 3.80 -10.29
N GLY A 111 1.00 2.77 -10.67
CA GLY A 111 0.60 1.38 -10.47
C GLY A 111 0.75 0.95 -9.01
N SER A 112 -0.19 0.19 -8.49
CA SER A 112 -0.14 -0.33 -7.13
C SER A 112 -0.61 -1.78 -7.04
N CYS A 113 -0.18 -2.49 -5.98
CA CYS A 113 -0.65 -3.82 -5.68
C CYS A 113 -0.72 -4.04 -4.17
N TRP A 114 -1.84 -4.59 -3.72
CA TRP A 114 -2.00 -5.02 -2.34
C TRP A 114 -1.33 -6.37 -2.12
N ILE A 115 -0.47 -6.45 -1.10
CA ILE A 115 0.15 -7.69 -0.66
C ILE A 115 -0.36 -8.01 0.74
N GLN A 116 -1.16 -9.06 0.84
CA GLN A 116 -1.68 -9.55 2.11
C GLN A 116 -0.59 -10.33 2.85
N VAL A 117 -0.17 -9.83 4.01
CA VAL A 117 0.87 -10.47 4.86
C VAL A 117 0.37 -10.89 6.25
N ARG A 118 -0.86 -10.52 6.60
CA ARG A 118 -1.47 -10.94 7.86
C ARG A 118 -1.49 -12.47 7.97
N GLY A 119 -0.99 -12.99 9.09
CA GLY A 119 -0.90 -14.43 9.34
C GLY A 119 0.26 -15.13 8.63
N CYS A 120 1.15 -14.39 7.96
CA CYS A 120 2.38 -14.96 7.42
C CYS A 120 3.38 -15.23 8.54
N PRO A 121 3.92 -16.46 8.67
CA PRO A 121 4.83 -16.82 9.78
C PRO A 121 6.14 -16.00 9.80
N ARG A 122 6.54 -15.47 8.65
CA ARG A 122 7.77 -14.67 8.48
C ARG A 122 7.59 -13.21 8.88
N VAL A 123 6.37 -12.76 9.10
CA VAL A 123 6.05 -11.41 9.59
C VAL A 123 5.73 -11.53 11.07
N ASN A 124 6.53 -10.91 11.91
CA ASN A 124 6.42 -11.04 13.36
C ASN A 124 5.00 -10.65 13.83
N THR A 125 4.38 -11.49 14.64
CA THR A 125 2.95 -11.57 14.92
C THR A 125 2.32 -10.36 15.61
N CYS A 126 3.10 -9.40 16.06
CA CYS A 126 2.58 -8.16 16.67
C CYS A 126 2.17 -7.09 15.67
N ILE A 127 2.49 -7.26 14.38
CA ILE A 127 2.22 -6.30 13.33
C ILE A 127 1.48 -7.02 12.22
N ARG A 128 0.18 -6.82 12.15
CA ARG A 128 -0.63 -7.35 11.06
C ARG A 128 -0.59 -6.37 9.91
N CYS A 129 0.36 -6.58 9.01
CA CYS A 129 0.69 -5.67 7.93
C CYS A 129 -0.10 -5.95 6.66
N LEU A 130 -0.59 -4.87 6.05
CA LEU A 130 -0.88 -4.80 4.64
C LEU A 130 0.29 -4.04 3.99
N ILE A 131 0.94 -4.65 3.02
CA ILE A 131 2.01 -3.99 2.27
C ILE A 131 1.44 -3.48 0.96
N PHE A 132 1.56 -2.18 0.72
CA PHE A 132 1.25 -1.55 -0.54
C PHE A 132 2.52 -1.26 -1.31
N ARG A 133 2.36 -1.32 -2.61
CA ARG A 133 3.40 -0.96 -3.53
C ARG A 133 2.88 0.12 -4.45
N CYS A 134 3.57 1.25 -4.50
CA CYS A 134 3.37 2.27 -5.50
C CYS A 134 4.62 2.34 -6.36
N SER A 135 4.50 2.08 -7.63
CA SER A 135 5.44 2.55 -8.63
C SER A 135 4.85 2.43 -10.03
N CYS A 136 4.97 3.48 -10.75
CA CYS A 136 5.01 3.68 -12.18
C CYS A 136 3.75 3.92 -12.98
N ARG A 137 3.90 4.95 -13.78
CA ARG A 137 2.98 5.38 -14.81
C ARG A 137 2.65 4.26 -15.78
N TRP A 138 1.43 4.22 -16.16
CA TRP A 138 0.86 3.40 -17.20
C TRP A 138 1.64 3.58 -18.52
N PHE A 139 2.08 2.47 -19.12
CA PHE A 139 2.19 2.41 -20.58
C PHE A 139 0.90 1.75 -21.08
N PRO A 140 0.09 2.46 -21.88
CA PRO A 140 -0.99 1.79 -22.60
C PRO A 140 -0.36 0.76 -23.55
N LEU A 141 -0.88 -0.46 -23.52
CA LEU A 141 -0.65 -1.47 -24.56
C LEU A 141 -1.30 -0.98 -25.85
#